data_f89c20aaea0c5dfd24b52123fb191342
#
_entry.id   f89c20aaea0c5dfd24b52123fb191342
#
_cell.length_a   1.000
_cell.length_b   1.000
_cell.length_c   1.000
_cell.angle_alpha   90.00
_cell.angle_beta   90.00
_cell.angle_gamma   90.00
#
_symmetry.space_group_name_H-M   'P 1'
#
loop_
_entity.id
_entity.type
_entity.pdbx_description
1 polymer ?
#
loop_
_entity_poly.entity_id
_entity_poly.type
_entity_poly.pdbx_seq_one_letter_code
_entity_poly.pdbx_strand_id
1 'polypeptide(L)'
;MTTTVALAGATGRMGTLISDLIAKSGDFEVVARLDSSSALDAMTGADIVVDVTVPAVSQRIVEFAIASGQSVLVGTSGWSSERIAALQPLVDANPSSGVVIVPNFSIGSVLATSFAATAARYFNSMEIIEAHHATKVDSPSGTAVRTAELMLASRGELGPVAAPH
;
A
#
# COMPACT_ATOMS: atom_id res chain seq x y z
N MET A 1 -11.62 -17.38 -17.46
CA MET A 1 -10.28 -17.75 -16.92
C MET A 1 -10.21 -17.20 -15.51
N THR A 2 -9.76 -18.00 -14.57
CA THR A 2 -9.56 -17.57 -13.18
C THR A 2 -8.19 -16.92 -13.07
N THR A 3 -8.09 -15.76 -12.44
CA THR A 3 -6.81 -15.07 -12.21
C THR A 3 -6.07 -15.71 -11.04
N THR A 4 -4.83 -16.12 -11.25
CA THR A 4 -4.02 -16.76 -10.22
C THR A 4 -3.28 -15.72 -9.36
N VAL A 5 -3.28 -15.93 -8.04
CA VAL A 5 -2.73 -15.01 -7.06
C VAL A 5 -1.68 -15.70 -6.20
N ALA A 6 -0.48 -15.11 -6.13
CA ALA A 6 0.49 -15.41 -5.09
C ALA A 6 0.33 -14.39 -3.95
N LEU A 7 0.08 -14.87 -2.74
CA LEU A 7 -0.22 -14.02 -1.58
C LEU A 7 0.96 -14.02 -0.61
N ALA A 8 1.71 -12.92 -0.59
CA ALA A 8 2.80 -12.69 0.34
C ALA A 8 2.28 -12.05 1.63
N GLY A 9 2.63 -12.64 2.78
CA GLY A 9 2.06 -12.32 4.09
C GLY A 9 0.78 -13.08 4.38
N ALA A 10 0.60 -14.26 3.79
CA ALA A 10 -0.63 -15.07 3.83
C ALA A 10 -1.09 -15.43 5.26
N THR A 11 -0.18 -15.52 6.22
CA THR A 11 -0.47 -15.85 7.63
C THR A 11 -0.84 -14.64 8.49
N GLY A 12 -0.68 -13.43 7.96
CA GLY A 12 -1.06 -12.18 8.63
C GLY A 12 -2.57 -11.92 8.59
N ARG A 13 -3.02 -10.91 9.36
CA ARG A 13 -4.45 -10.51 9.40
C ARG A 13 -5.03 -10.21 8.01
N MET A 14 -4.32 -9.39 7.22
CA MET A 14 -4.77 -9.06 5.87
C MET A 14 -4.68 -10.25 4.93
N GLY A 15 -3.61 -11.05 5.01
CA GLY A 15 -3.44 -12.24 4.20
C GLY A 15 -4.56 -13.26 4.40
N THR A 16 -4.94 -13.54 5.65
CA THR A 16 -6.06 -14.43 5.97
C THR A 16 -7.36 -13.90 5.39
N LEU A 17 -7.66 -12.60 5.60
CA LEU A 17 -8.87 -11.98 5.07
C LEU A 17 -8.94 -12.05 3.54
N ILE A 18 -7.83 -11.73 2.86
CA ILE A 18 -7.76 -11.78 1.38
C ILE A 18 -7.92 -13.22 0.89
N SER A 19 -7.29 -14.20 1.55
CA SER A 19 -7.49 -15.61 1.22
C SER A 19 -8.96 -16.02 1.28
N ASP A 20 -9.66 -15.62 2.34
CA ASP A 20 -11.09 -15.92 2.53
C ASP A 20 -11.98 -15.22 1.49
N LEU A 21 -11.64 -14.00 1.10
CA LEU A 21 -12.36 -13.27 0.05
C LEU A 21 -12.15 -13.91 -1.32
N ILE A 22 -10.92 -14.27 -1.67
CA ILE A 22 -10.59 -14.95 -2.92
C ILE A 22 -11.32 -16.29 -3.02
N ALA A 23 -11.32 -17.09 -1.94
CA ALA A 23 -11.99 -18.37 -1.91
C ALA A 23 -13.50 -18.28 -2.18
N LYS A 24 -14.11 -17.11 -2.00
CA LYS A 24 -15.55 -16.86 -2.21
C LYS A 24 -15.87 -16.19 -3.55
N SER A 25 -14.87 -15.67 -4.27
CA SER A 25 -15.12 -14.83 -5.45
C SER A 25 -15.37 -15.62 -6.73
N GLY A 26 -14.78 -16.78 -6.90
CA GLY A 26 -14.83 -17.55 -8.16
C GLY A 26 -13.99 -16.98 -9.32
N ASP A 27 -13.53 -15.74 -9.23
CA ASP A 27 -12.77 -15.05 -10.28
C ASP A 27 -11.25 -15.18 -10.05
N PHE A 28 -10.85 -15.49 -8.82
CA PHE A 28 -9.47 -15.58 -8.40
C PHE A 28 -9.17 -16.92 -7.71
N GLU A 29 -7.90 -17.33 -7.77
CA GLU A 29 -7.40 -18.51 -7.08
C GLU A 29 -6.04 -18.21 -6.42
N VAL A 30 -5.89 -18.56 -5.13
CA VAL A 30 -4.59 -18.46 -4.45
C VAL A 30 -3.76 -19.69 -4.77
N VAL A 31 -2.78 -19.55 -5.65
CA VAL A 31 -1.87 -20.64 -6.09
C VAL A 31 -0.60 -20.73 -5.23
N ALA A 32 -0.21 -19.63 -4.54
CA ALA A 32 0.92 -19.64 -3.62
C ALA A 32 0.61 -18.79 -2.38
N ARG A 33 1.00 -19.32 -1.20
CA ARG A 33 0.90 -18.63 0.08
C ARG A 33 2.29 -18.50 0.67
N LEU A 34 2.79 -17.28 0.77
CA LEU A 34 4.13 -17.00 1.26
C LEU A 34 4.08 -16.38 2.66
N ASP A 35 4.99 -16.82 3.50
CA ASP A 35 5.28 -16.28 4.83
C ASP A 35 6.77 -15.92 4.96
N SER A 36 7.24 -15.65 6.19
CA SER A 36 8.63 -15.27 6.44
C SER A 36 9.66 -16.37 6.15
N SER A 37 9.24 -17.62 6.02
CA SER A 37 10.10 -18.78 5.74
C SER A 37 10.11 -19.18 4.27
N SER A 38 9.21 -18.59 3.48
CA SER A 38 9.02 -18.97 2.07
C SER A 38 10.10 -18.36 1.18
N ALA A 39 10.56 -19.10 0.20
CA ALA A 39 11.40 -18.59 -0.87
C ALA A 39 10.57 -17.74 -1.85
N LEU A 40 11.15 -16.68 -2.43
CA LEU A 40 10.43 -15.79 -3.32
C LEU A 40 10.01 -16.44 -4.65
N ASP A 41 10.76 -17.43 -5.10
CA ASP A 41 10.46 -18.18 -6.33
C ASP A 41 9.12 -18.94 -6.24
N ALA A 42 8.62 -19.20 -5.04
CA ALA A 42 7.30 -19.79 -4.84
C ALA A 42 6.14 -18.95 -5.41
N MET A 43 6.35 -17.63 -5.66
CA MET A 43 5.34 -16.78 -6.30
C MET A 43 5.38 -16.85 -7.83
N THR A 44 6.42 -17.44 -8.42
CA THR A 44 6.62 -17.43 -9.87
C THR A 44 5.49 -18.16 -10.59
N GLY A 45 4.99 -17.57 -11.68
CA GLY A 45 3.92 -18.13 -12.51
C GLY A 45 2.50 -17.74 -12.07
N ALA A 46 2.32 -17.03 -10.96
CA ALA A 46 1.04 -16.37 -10.66
C ALA A 46 0.82 -15.16 -11.57
N ASP A 47 -0.42 -14.85 -11.91
CA ASP A 47 -0.76 -13.66 -12.70
C ASP A 47 -0.53 -12.37 -11.90
N ILE A 48 -0.85 -12.42 -10.61
CA ILE A 48 -0.74 -11.28 -9.69
C ILE A 48 -0.07 -11.72 -8.38
N VAL A 49 0.85 -10.90 -7.90
CA VAL A 49 1.37 -10.98 -6.53
C VAL A 49 0.64 -9.96 -5.66
N VAL A 50 0.09 -10.40 -4.54
CA VAL A 50 -0.48 -9.50 -3.52
C VAL A 50 0.46 -9.47 -2.33
N ASP A 51 1.05 -8.30 -2.06
CA ASP A 51 1.94 -8.08 -0.92
C ASP A 51 1.21 -7.38 0.24
N VAL A 52 1.01 -8.11 1.33
CA VAL A 52 0.48 -7.60 2.61
C VAL A 52 1.40 -8.00 3.77
N THR A 53 2.68 -7.82 3.57
CA THR A 53 3.76 -8.16 4.52
C THR A 53 4.10 -6.97 5.44
N VAL A 54 5.39 -6.68 5.58
CA VAL A 54 5.90 -5.56 6.38
C VAL A 54 6.87 -4.71 5.54
N PRO A 55 7.05 -3.41 5.88
CA PRO A 55 7.87 -2.48 5.08
C PRO A 55 9.29 -2.96 4.80
N ALA A 56 9.88 -3.72 5.73
CA ALA A 56 11.27 -4.19 5.63
C ALA A 56 11.50 -5.20 4.49
N VAL A 57 10.48 -5.94 4.06
CA VAL A 57 10.61 -7.00 3.03
C VAL A 57 9.83 -6.69 1.76
N SER A 58 8.85 -5.79 1.83
CA SER A 58 7.92 -5.46 0.74
C SER A 58 8.65 -5.08 -0.55
N GLN A 59 9.65 -4.20 -0.48
CA GLN A 59 10.39 -3.78 -1.66
C GLN A 59 11.03 -4.95 -2.41
N ARG A 60 11.68 -5.86 -1.68
CA ARG A 60 12.31 -7.05 -2.28
C ARG A 60 11.29 -7.97 -2.95
N ILE A 61 10.11 -8.12 -2.36
CA ILE A 61 9.00 -8.90 -2.95
C ILE A 61 8.54 -8.28 -4.26
N VAL A 62 8.31 -6.96 -4.26
CA VAL A 62 7.86 -6.21 -5.44
C VAL A 62 8.89 -6.27 -6.56
N GLU A 63 10.17 -6.01 -6.26
CA GLU A 63 11.26 -6.08 -7.23
C GLU A 63 11.38 -7.48 -7.86
N PHE A 64 11.30 -8.53 -7.05
CA PHE A 64 11.34 -9.90 -7.54
C PHE A 64 10.15 -10.23 -8.46
N ALA A 65 8.95 -9.85 -8.07
CA ALA A 65 7.74 -10.11 -8.86
C ALA A 65 7.79 -9.39 -10.23
N ILE A 66 8.18 -8.12 -10.27
CA ILE A 66 8.35 -7.36 -11.51
C ILE A 66 9.40 -8.02 -12.41
N ALA A 67 10.57 -8.36 -11.85
CA ALA A 67 11.64 -9.03 -12.59
C ALA A 67 11.23 -10.40 -13.14
N SER A 68 10.25 -11.05 -12.50
CA SER A 68 9.67 -12.32 -12.93
C SER A 68 8.46 -12.15 -13.88
N GLY A 69 8.17 -10.91 -14.33
CA GLY A 69 7.10 -10.61 -15.28
C GLY A 69 5.70 -10.57 -14.69
N GLN A 70 5.56 -10.47 -13.35
CA GLN A 70 4.28 -10.49 -12.64
C GLN A 70 3.82 -9.08 -12.29
N SER A 71 2.51 -8.85 -12.29
CA SER A 71 1.91 -7.63 -11.73
C SER A 71 1.79 -7.72 -10.22
N VAL A 72 1.88 -6.58 -9.52
CA VAL A 72 1.89 -6.56 -8.06
C VAL A 72 0.85 -5.58 -7.49
N LEU A 73 0.05 -6.05 -6.56
CA LEU A 73 -0.81 -5.23 -5.72
C LEU A 73 -0.17 -5.14 -4.32
N VAL A 74 0.26 -3.94 -3.93
CA VAL A 74 0.93 -3.68 -2.67
C VAL A 74 -0.04 -3.06 -1.67
N GLY A 75 -0.30 -3.76 -0.58
CA GLY A 75 -1.05 -3.26 0.58
C GLY A 75 -0.16 -3.01 1.80
N THR A 76 1.14 -3.33 1.70
CA THR A 76 2.12 -3.04 2.74
C THR A 76 2.42 -1.54 2.80
N SER A 77 2.44 -0.97 4.00
CA SER A 77 2.78 0.44 4.23
C SER A 77 4.29 0.74 4.05
N GLY A 78 4.67 2.02 4.14
CA GLY A 78 6.09 2.44 4.12
C GLY A 78 6.68 2.64 2.72
N TRP A 79 5.86 2.89 1.72
CA TRP A 79 6.26 3.27 0.37
C TRP A 79 6.35 4.79 0.25
N SER A 80 7.57 5.33 0.42
CA SER A 80 7.86 6.74 0.19
C SER A 80 7.98 7.04 -1.32
N SER A 81 7.94 8.33 -1.66
CA SER A 81 8.13 8.80 -3.05
C SER A 81 9.46 8.31 -3.63
N GLU A 82 10.53 8.27 -2.83
CA GLU A 82 11.85 7.80 -3.27
C GLU A 82 11.84 6.31 -3.57
N ARG A 83 11.18 5.50 -2.71
CA ARG A 83 11.04 4.06 -2.96
C ARG A 83 10.21 3.76 -4.20
N ILE A 84 9.14 4.52 -4.42
CA ILE A 84 8.31 4.41 -5.62
C ILE A 84 9.12 4.79 -6.87
N ALA A 85 9.86 5.91 -6.82
CA ALA A 85 10.70 6.34 -7.93
C ALA A 85 11.80 5.32 -8.26
N ALA A 86 12.34 4.63 -7.26
CA ALA A 86 13.35 3.58 -7.46
C ALA A 86 12.82 2.35 -8.21
N LEU A 87 11.50 2.10 -8.19
CA LEU A 87 10.88 1.00 -8.97
C LEU A 87 10.71 1.35 -10.45
N GLN A 88 10.64 2.63 -10.81
CA GLN A 88 10.29 3.04 -12.17
C GLN A 88 11.18 2.40 -13.24
N PRO A 89 12.53 2.40 -13.12
CA PRO A 89 13.38 1.77 -14.13
C PRO A 89 13.12 0.26 -14.30
N LEU A 90 12.74 -0.42 -13.22
CA LEU A 90 12.43 -1.84 -13.25
C LEU A 90 11.08 -2.11 -13.93
N VAL A 91 10.08 -1.28 -13.69
CA VAL A 91 8.78 -1.36 -14.37
C VAL A 91 8.94 -1.05 -15.85
N ASP A 92 9.71 -0.02 -16.21
CA ASP A 92 9.97 0.36 -17.60
C ASP A 92 10.67 -0.76 -18.38
N ALA A 93 11.55 -1.50 -17.70
CA ALA A 93 12.24 -2.66 -18.30
C ALA A 93 11.34 -3.91 -18.45
N ASN A 94 10.19 -3.94 -17.75
CA ASN A 94 9.25 -5.06 -17.74
C ASN A 94 7.82 -4.60 -18.09
N PRO A 95 7.55 -4.21 -19.35
CA PRO A 95 6.29 -3.56 -19.75
C PRO A 95 5.04 -4.45 -19.63
N SER A 96 5.21 -5.75 -19.44
CA SER A 96 4.11 -6.68 -19.16
C SER A 96 3.67 -6.69 -17.69
N SER A 97 4.46 -6.09 -16.80
CA SER A 97 4.21 -6.01 -15.37
C SER A 97 3.66 -4.65 -14.98
N GLY A 98 2.86 -4.61 -13.91
CA GLY A 98 2.36 -3.37 -13.33
C GLY A 98 2.43 -3.41 -11.81
N VAL A 99 2.57 -2.23 -11.18
CA VAL A 99 2.55 -2.10 -9.72
C VAL A 99 1.46 -1.14 -9.31
N VAL A 100 0.58 -1.60 -8.43
CA VAL A 100 -0.44 -0.77 -7.79
C VAL A 100 -0.17 -0.74 -6.29
N ILE A 101 0.14 0.43 -5.74
CA ILE A 101 0.37 0.61 -4.31
C ILE A 101 -0.88 1.23 -3.70
N VAL A 102 -1.52 0.51 -2.78
CA VAL A 102 -2.75 0.93 -2.10
C VAL A 102 -2.40 1.32 -0.67
N PRO A 103 -2.32 2.61 -0.35
CA PRO A 103 -1.91 3.07 0.98
C PRO A 103 -2.94 2.73 2.07
N ASN A 104 -4.20 2.54 1.68
CA ASN A 104 -5.27 2.20 2.61
C ASN A 104 -6.45 1.53 1.87
N PHE A 105 -6.85 0.35 2.32
CA PHE A 105 -8.03 -0.38 1.79
C PHE A 105 -9.36 0.07 2.41
N SER A 106 -9.35 0.98 3.39
CA SER A 106 -10.57 1.51 3.98
C SER A 106 -11.11 2.66 3.14
N ILE A 107 -12.26 2.47 2.50
CA ILE A 107 -12.96 3.51 1.74
C ILE A 107 -13.26 4.71 2.64
N GLY A 108 -13.67 4.49 3.89
CA GLY A 108 -13.94 5.56 4.85
C GLY A 108 -12.69 6.42 5.14
N SER A 109 -11.53 5.79 5.30
CA SER A 109 -10.27 6.51 5.50
C SER A 109 -9.86 7.31 4.26
N VAL A 110 -10.01 6.74 3.06
CA VAL A 110 -9.71 7.44 1.80
C VAL A 110 -10.63 8.65 1.61
N LEU A 111 -11.93 8.51 1.88
CA LEU A 111 -12.89 9.60 1.81
C LEU A 111 -12.58 10.69 2.85
N ALA A 112 -12.30 10.32 4.09
CA ALA A 112 -11.94 11.27 5.15
C ALA A 112 -10.69 12.08 4.77
N THR A 113 -9.66 11.41 4.23
CA THR A 113 -8.44 12.07 3.73
C THR A 113 -8.76 13.04 2.58
N SER A 114 -9.59 12.63 1.62
CA SER A 114 -9.99 13.47 0.49
C SER A 114 -10.79 14.70 0.94
N PHE A 115 -11.70 14.52 1.91
CA PHE A 115 -12.46 15.63 2.48
C PHE A 115 -11.57 16.61 3.26
N ALA A 116 -10.64 16.08 4.06
CA ALA A 116 -9.65 16.89 4.77
C ALA A 116 -8.79 17.72 3.81
N ALA A 117 -8.29 17.11 2.73
CA ALA A 117 -7.53 17.80 1.71
C ALA A 117 -8.35 18.93 1.04
N THR A 118 -9.61 18.65 0.71
CA THR A 118 -10.51 19.66 0.13
C THR A 118 -10.76 20.82 1.10
N ALA A 119 -11.06 20.50 2.37
CA ALA A 119 -11.33 21.48 3.42
C ALA A 119 -10.11 22.36 3.74
N ALA A 120 -8.90 21.83 3.63
CA ALA A 120 -7.65 22.50 3.99
C ALA A 120 -7.46 23.88 3.31
N ARG A 121 -8.08 24.10 2.17
CA ARG A 121 -8.02 25.36 1.43
C ARG A 121 -8.80 26.51 2.10
N TYR A 122 -9.71 26.17 3.00
CA TYR A 122 -10.67 27.13 3.60
C TYR A 122 -10.40 27.44 5.07
N PHE A 123 -9.43 26.75 5.68
CA PHE A 123 -9.12 26.92 7.11
C PHE A 123 -7.69 27.43 7.31
N ASN A 124 -7.52 28.36 8.25
CA ASN A 124 -6.22 28.95 8.58
C ASN A 124 -5.39 28.05 9.52
N SER A 125 -6.04 27.19 10.31
CA SER A 125 -5.39 26.28 11.23
C SER A 125 -6.08 24.92 11.18
N MET A 126 -5.29 23.86 11.26
CA MET A 126 -5.78 22.48 11.21
C MET A 126 -4.88 21.57 12.05
N GLU A 127 -5.49 20.61 12.73
CA GLU A 127 -4.79 19.59 13.51
C GLU A 127 -5.26 18.21 13.08
N ILE A 128 -4.36 17.23 13.10
CA ILE A 128 -4.67 15.83 12.94
C ILE A 128 -4.38 15.14 14.26
N ILE A 129 -5.43 14.60 14.89
CA ILE A 129 -5.33 13.84 16.13
C ILE A 129 -5.62 12.38 15.80
N GLU A 130 -4.71 11.50 16.20
CA GLU A 130 -4.85 10.06 15.94
C GLU A 130 -4.58 9.25 17.22
N ALA A 131 -5.20 8.09 17.29
CA ALA A 131 -4.97 7.13 18.36
C ALA A 131 -4.88 5.71 17.79
N HIS A 132 -3.95 4.93 18.31
CA HIS A 132 -3.69 3.56 17.89
C HIS A 132 -3.48 2.64 19.10
N HIS A 133 -3.49 1.35 18.85
CA HIS A 133 -3.16 0.35 19.85
C HIS A 133 -1.69 0.46 20.29
N ALA A 134 -1.40 0.00 21.53
CA ALA A 134 -0.08 0.15 22.14
C ALA A 134 1.09 -0.55 21.39
N THR A 135 0.78 -1.52 20.52
CA THR A 135 1.78 -2.27 19.76
C THR A 135 2.11 -1.66 18.39
N LYS A 136 1.59 -0.46 18.08
CA LYS A 136 1.95 0.25 16.85
C LYS A 136 3.39 0.78 16.95
N VAL A 137 4.22 0.47 15.96
CA VAL A 137 5.66 0.79 15.98
C VAL A 137 6.01 2.13 15.35
N ASP A 138 5.17 2.64 14.43
CA ASP A 138 5.37 3.93 13.75
C ASP A 138 4.47 5.02 14.33
N SER A 139 5.01 6.21 14.47
CA SER A 139 4.28 7.43 14.86
C SER A 139 4.98 8.65 14.23
N PRO A 140 4.23 9.54 13.56
CA PRO A 140 2.80 9.43 13.22
C PRO A 140 2.49 8.25 12.28
N SER A 141 1.21 7.85 12.21
CA SER A 141 0.81 6.79 11.27
C SER A 141 0.97 7.23 9.81
N GLY A 142 1.23 6.27 8.92
CA GLY A 142 1.31 6.57 7.48
C GLY A 142 0.05 7.24 6.93
N THR A 143 -1.13 6.91 7.47
CA THR A 143 -2.40 7.56 7.11
C THR A 143 -2.43 9.03 7.54
N ALA A 144 -1.96 9.35 8.75
CA ALA A 144 -1.92 10.73 9.23
C ALA A 144 -0.91 11.56 8.42
N VAL A 145 0.29 11.02 8.20
CA VAL A 145 1.31 11.67 7.35
C VAL A 145 0.76 11.94 5.95
N ARG A 146 0.19 10.93 5.31
CA ARG A 146 -0.39 11.09 3.96
C ARG A 146 -1.53 12.10 3.91
N THR A 147 -2.37 12.12 4.93
CA THR A 147 -3.44 13.12 5.05
C THR A 147 -2.87 14.54 5.13
N ALA A 148 -1.85 14.75 5.98
CA ALA A 148 -1.18 16.05 6.11
C ALA A 148 -0.52 16.49 4.80
N GLU A 149 0.17 15.60 4.10
CA GLU A 149 0.78 15.88 2.78
C GLU A 149 -0.27 16.33 1.76
N LEU A 150 -1.40 15.63 1.67
CA LEU A 150 -2.47 15.97 0.74
C LEU A 150 -3.17 17.28 1.10
N MET A 151 -3.36 17.56 2.40
CA MET A 151 -3.86 18.84 2.89
C MET A 151 -2.90 19.97 2.50
N LEU A 152 -1.60 19.80 2.71
CA LEU A 152 -0.59 20.78 2.34
C LEU A 152 -0.55 21.00 0.82
N ALA A 153 -0.53 19.95 0.03
CA ALA A 153 -0.55 20.04 -1.43
C ALA A 153 -1.81 20.76 -1.95
N SER A 154 -2.96 20.54 -1.32
CA SER A 154 -4.23 21.18 -1.69
C SER A 154 -4.24 22.69 -1.41
N ARG A 155 -3.43 23.17 -0.45
CA ARG A 155 -3.31 24.61 -0.15
C ARG A 155 -2.53 25.38 -1.21
N GLY A 156 -1.64 24.76 -1.95
CA GLY A 156 -0.85 25.40 -3.00
C GLY A 156 -0.11 26.64 -2.49
N GLU A 157 -0.39 27.80 -3.08
CA GLU A 157 0.24 29.09 -2.75
C GLU A 157 -0.19 29.68 -1.39
N LEU A 158 -1.20 29.13 -0.72
CA LEU A 158 -1.63 29.61 0.60
C LEU A 158 -0.59 29.40 1.70
N GLY A 159 0.47 28.62 1.40
CA GLY A 159 1.56 28.35 2.34
C GLY A 159 1.18 27.39 3.47
N PRO A 160 2.13 27.11 4.36
CA PRO A 160 1.91 26.24 5.51
C PRO A 160 0.91 26.87 6.48
N VAL A 161 0.21 25.99 7.21
CA VAL A 161 -0.71 26.39 8.27
C VAL A 161 0.10 27.01 9.42
N ALA A 162 -0.37 28.14 9.95
CA ALA A 162 0.22 28.68 11.17
C ALA A 162 0.05 27.65 12.30
N ALA A 163 1.13 27.36 13.02
CA ALA A 163 1.04 26.50 14.19
C ALA A 163 0.09 27.14 15.22
N PRO A 164 -0.85 26.38 15.81
CA PRO A 164 -1.61 26.89 16.94
C PRO A 164 -0.65 27.23 18.08
N HIS A 165 -0.88 28.32 18.75
CA HIS A 165 -0.08 28.84 19.89
C HIS A 165 -0.19 27.94 21.10
#